data_1dab98b37d2f9a747aa7144a48b7f6e0
#
_entry.id   1dab98b37d2f9a747aa7144a48b7f6e0
#
_cell.length_a   1.000
_cell.length_b   1.000
_cell.length_c   1.000
_cell.angle_alpha   90.00
_cell.angle_beta   90.00
_cell.angle_gamma   90.00
#
_symmetry.space_group_name_H-M   'P 1'
#
loop_
_entity.id
_entity.type
_entity.pdbx_description
1 polymer ?
#
loop_
_entity_poly.entity_id
_entity_poly.type
_entity_poly.pdbx_seq_one_letter_code
_entity_poly.pdbx_strand_id
1 'polypeptide(L)'
;MQNTSCEGIFQGRFCLVRGHCVEATEWYLKANDAQNEWPQFHHVACWEMLWSASYRCMWREAFQQASRLLEQSRWSPCLYSYLKAAYYCMLQVGLYFTLSKYL
;
A
#
# COMPACT_ATOMS: atom_id res chain seq x y z
N MET A 1 19.60 -14.98 -1.69
CA MET A 1 19.13 -13.67 -2.17
C MET A 1 17.63 -13.57 -2.34
N GLN A 2 16.98 -14.59 -2.87
CA GLN A 2 15.52 -14.64 -2.92
C GLN A 2 14.89 -14.67 -1.53
N ASN A 3 15.57 -15.25 -0.56
CA ASN A 3 15.10 -15.37 0.81
C ASN A 3 14.93 -14.01 1.51
N THR A 4 15.79 -13.04 1.18
CA THR A 4 15.76 -11.71 1.79
C THR A 4 14.45 -10.96 1.46
N SER A 5 13.97 -11.11 0.22
CA SER A 5 12.74 -10.46 -0.22
C SER A 5 11.51 -11.07 0.46
N CYS A 6 11.42 -12.39 0.50
CA CYS A 6 10.34 -13.09 1.19
C CYS A 6 10.38 -12.80 2.69
N GLU A 7 11.57 -12.81 3.27
CA GLU A 7 11.78 -12.49 4.67
C GLU A 7 11.29 -11.06 4.99
N GLY A 8 11.59 -10.11 4.10
CA GLY A 8 11.12 -8.74 4.24
C GLY A 8 9.61 -8.63 4.27
N ILE A 9 8.91 -9.36 3.41
CA ILE A 9 7.45 -9.41 3.39
C ILE A 9 6.91 -9.99 4.71
N PHE A 10 7.48 -11.09 5.19
CA PHE A 10 7.07 -11.71 6.45
C PHE A 10 7.31 -10.79 7.64
N GLN A 11 8.48 -10.16 7.71
CA GLN A 11 8.80 -9.22 8.78
C GLN A 11 7.89 -8.00 8.75
N GLY A 12 7.61 -7.47 7.56
CA GLY A 12 6.70 -6.36 7.38
C GLY A 12 5.29 -6.70 7.84
N ARG A 13 4.80 -7.88 7.47
CA ARG A 13 3.47 -8.33 7.89
C ARG A 13 3.40 -8.55 9.40
N PHE A 14 4.45 -9.10 9.98
CA PHE A 14 4.57 -9.27 11.42
C PHE A 14 4.49 -7.92 12.15
N CYS A 15 5.22 -6.92 11.67
CA CYS A 15 5.17 -5.57 12.20
C CYS A 15 3.77 -4.96 12.04
N LEU A 16 3.14 -5.17 10.91
CA LEU A 16 1.80 -4.66 10.62
C LEU A 16 0.76 -5.22 11.59
N VAL A 17 0.81 -6.52 11.86
CA VAL A 17 -0.09 -7.18 12.80
C VAL A 17 0.09 -6.63 14.22
N ARG A 18 1.32 -6.26 14.58
CA ARG A 18 1.61 -5.67 15.89
C ARG A 18 1.30 -4.17 15.98
N GLY A 19 0.82 -3.58 14.90
CA GLY A 19 0.48 -2.15 14.84
C GLY A 19 1.65 -1.23 14.51
N HIS A 20 2.82 -1.77 14.14
CA HIS A 20 4.01 -1.00 13.76
C HIS A 20 4.03 -0.75 12.25
N CYS A 21 3.09 0.10 11.77
CA CYS A 21 2.88 0.31 10.33
C CYS A 21 4.06 0.98 9.64
N VAL A 22 4.73 1.92 10.29
CA VAL A 22 5.89 2.61 9.72
C VAL A 22 7.04 1.62 9.49
N GLU A 23 7.32 0.80 10.49
CA GLU A 23 8.36 -0.22 10.42
C GLU A 23 8.02 -1.27 9.36
N ALA A 24 6.74 -1.65 9.26
CA ALA A 24 6.26 -2.56 8.23
C ALA A 24 6.54 -2.01 6.83
N THR A 25 6.25 -0.74 6.61
CA THR A 25 6.49 -0.08 5.31
C THR A 25 7.98 -0.10 4.96
N GLU A 26 8.85 0.12 5.91
CA GLU A 26 10.30 0.05 5.71
C GLU A 26 10.74 -1.35 5.27
N TRP A 27 10.20 -2.40 5.88
CA TRP A 27 10.49 -3.78 5.48
C TRP A 27 9.99 -4.07 4.07
N TYR A 28 8.80 -3.59 3.72
CA TYR A 28 8.24 -3.78 2.38
C TYR A 28 9.07 -3.06 1.31
N LEU A 29 9.54 -1.86 1.60
CA LEU A 29 10.39 -1.11 0.68
C LEU A 29 11.73 -1.83 0.46
N LYS A 30 12.34 -2.34 1.52
CA LYS A 30 13.57 -3.12 1.41
C LYS A 30 13.36 -4.39 0.58
N ALA A 31 12.25 -5.08 0.81
CA ALA A 31 11.92 -6.28 0.06
C ALA A 31 11.71 -5.98 -1.43
N ASN A 32 11.02 -4.88 -1.71
CA ASN A 32 10.76 -4.45 -3.07
C ASN A 32 12.05 -4.08 -3.81
N ASP A 33 12.98 -3.39 -3.15
CA ASP A 33 14.26 -3.01 -3.73
C ASP A 33 15.19 -4.20 -3.96
N ALA A 34 15.07 -5.23 -3.12
CA ALA A 34 15.92 -6.42 -3.21
C ALA A 34 15.55 -7.35 -4.36
N GLN A 35 14.33 -7.25 -4.89
CA GLN A 35 13.83 -8.15 -5.93
C GLN A 35 13.46 -7.36 -7.18
N ASN A 36 14.24 -7.55 -8.27
CA ASN A 36 14.03 -6.86 -9.54
C ASN A 36 13.58 -7.79 -10.67
N GLU A 37 13.63 -9.10 -10.47
CA GLU A 37 13.40 -10.07 -11.53
C GLU A 37 11.93 -10.48 -11.69
N TRP A 38 11.14 -10.33 -10.63
CA TRP A 38 9.75 -10.80 -10.60
C TRP A 38 8.76 -9.65 -10.45
N PRO A 39 8.07 -9.24 -11.54
CA PRO A 39 7.06 -8.18 -11.45
C PRO A 39 5.94 -8.49 -10.46
N GLN A 40 5.53 -9.76 -10.35
CA GLN A 40 4.50 -10.19 -9.43
C GLN A 40 4.89 -9.94 -7.97
N PHE A 41 6.17 -10.01 -7.66
CA PHE A 41 6.65 -9.71 -6.33
C PHE A 41 6.40 -8.25 -5.96
N HIS A 42 6.63 -7.34 -6.91
CA HIS A 42 6.36 -5.92 -6.72
C HIS A 42 4.86 -5.68 -6.48
N HIS A 43 4.00 -6.45 -7.14
CA HIS A 43 2.55 -6.37 -6.92
C HIS A 43 2.16 -6.80 -5.51
N VAL A 44 2.79 -7.85 -4.98
CA VAL A 44 2.59 -8.28 -3.58
C VAL A 44 3.05 -7.18 -2.62
N ALA A 45 4.22 -6.59 -2.86
CA ALA A 45 4.73 -5.49 -2.05
C ALA A 45 3.80 -4.27 -2.09
N CYS A 46 3.28 -3.92 -3.26
CA CYS A 46 2.30 -2.83 -3.41
C CYS A 46 1.03 -3.13 -2.62
N TRP A 47 0.54 -4.35 -2.66
CA TRP A 47 -0.64 -4.79 -1.92
C TRP A 47 -0.43 -4.63 -0.41
N GLU A 48 0.71 -5.08 0.09
CA GLU A 48 1.04 -4.95 1.51
C GLU A 48 1.19 -3.47 1.93
N MET A 49 1.85 -2.67 1.10
CA MET A 49 2.03 -1.23 1.36
C MET A 49 0.71 -0.47 1.34
N LEU A 50 -0.22 -0.88 0.47
CA LEU A 50 -1.57 -0.33 0.40
C LEU A 50 -2.28 -0.47 1.75
N TRP A 51 -2.24 -1.65 2.34
CA TRP A 51 -2.86 -1.89 3.64
C TRP A 51 -2.15 -1.16 4.77
N SER A 52 -0.82 -1.11 4.74
CA SER A 52 -0.05 -0.35 5.72
C SER A 52 -0.42 1.13 5.69
N ALA A 53 -0.53 1.72 4.51
CA ALA A 53 -0.96 3.10 4.34
C ALA A 53 -2.39 3.32 4.82
N SER A 54 -3.28 2.36 4.55
CA SER A 54 -4.68 2.42 4.99
C SER A 54 -4.80 2.45 6.51
N TYR A 55 -4.03 1.65 7.21
CA TYR A 55 -4.03 1.63 8.67
C TYR A 55 -3.47 2.90 9.28
N ARG A 56 -2.61 3.60 8.55
CA ARG A 56 -2.07 4.90 8.97
C ARG A 56 -2.93 6.07 8.49
N CYS A 57 -4.04 5.81 7.81
CA CYS A 57 -4.92 6.80 7.21
C CYS A 57 -4.19 7.69 6.18
N MET A 58 -3.15 7.17 5.57
CA MET A 58 -2.40 7.87 4.50
C MET A 58 -3.04 7.55 3.16
N TRP A 59 -4.20 8.16 2.93
CA TRP A 59 -5.08 7.81 1.81
C TRP A 59 -4.46 8.10 0.45
N ARG A 60 -3.61 9.13 0.35
CA ARG A 60 -2.90 9.43 -0.90
C ARG A 60 -1.95 8.30 -1.28
N GLU A 61 -1.16 7.82 -0.34
CA GLU A 61 -0.24 6.70 -0.57
C GLU A 61 -1.01 5.43 -0.93
N ALA A 62 -2.10 5.14 -0.20
CA ALA A 62 -2.96 3.99 -0.49
C ALA A 62 -3.56 4.10 -1.89
N PHE A 63 -4.02 5.28 -2.28
CA PHE A 63 -4.55 5.55 -3.62
C PHE A 63 -3.49 5.30 -4.70
N GLN A 64 -2.27 5.76 -4.47
CA GLN A 64 -1.16 5.56 -5.41
C GLN A 64 -0.84 4.07 -5.59
N GLN A 65 -0.82 3.31 -4.50
CA GLN A 65 -0.57 1.87 -4.58
C GLN A 65 -1.70 1.13 -5.30
N ALA A 66 -2.95 1.49 -5.01
CA ALA A 66 -4.11 0.91 -5.69
C ALA A 66 -4.10 1.23 -7.19
N SER A 67 -3.73 2.45 -7.57
CA SER A 67 -3.61 2.87 -8.97
C SER A 67 -2.54 2.06 -9.70
N ARG A 68 -1.40 1.87 -9.04
CA ARG A 68 -0.29 1.08 -9.60
C ARG A 68 -0.72 -0.37 -9.82
N LEU A 69 -1.41 -0.97 -8.85
CA LEU A 69 -1.93 -2.34 -8.98
C LEU A 69 -2.95 -2.46 -10.11
N LEU A 70 -3.84 -1.49 -10.23
CA LEU A 70 -4.84 -1.48 -11.30
C LEU A 70 -4.20 -1.41 -12.68
N GLU A 71 -3.15 -0.62 -12.84
CA GLU A 71 -2.45 -0.46 -14.12
C GLU A 71 -1.59 -1.66 -14.48
N GLN A 72 -0.90 -2.26 -13.52
CA GLN A 72 0.15 -3.25 -13.75
C GLN A 72 -0.28 -4.68 -13.49
N SER A 73 -1.23 -4.90 -12.58
CA SER A 73 -1.67 -6.23 -12.20
C SER A 73 -3.01 -6.57 -12.83
N ARG A 74 -3.12 -7.79 -13.37
CA ARG A 74 -4.37 -8.28 -13.95
C ARG A 74 -5.17 -9.17 -13.00
N TRP A 75 -4.72 -9.28 -11.77
CA TRP A 75 -5.27 -10.23 -10.81
C TRP A 75 -6.71 -9.95 -10.42
N SER A 76 -7.04 -8.70 -10.10
CA SER A 76 -8.39 -8.36 -9.66
C SER A 76 -8.68 -6.89 -9.94
N PRO A 77 -8.88 -6.53 -11.23
CA PRO A 77 -9.14 -5.12 -11.58
C PRO A 77 -10.34 -4.54 -10.84
N CYS A 78 -11.35 -5.34 -10.61
CA CYS A 78 -12.56 -4.91 -9.90
C CYS A 78 -12.24 -4.51 -8.46
N LEU A 79 -11.46 -5.31 -7.75
CA LEU A 79 -11.06 -5.03 -6.38
C LEU A 79 -10.18 -3.78 -6.30
N TYR A 80 -9.19 -3.66 -7.20
CA TYR A 80 -8.30 -2.50 -7.23
C TYR A 80 -9.04 -1.22 -7.58
N SER A 81 -10.01 -1.28 -8.51
CA SER A 81 -10.86 -0.15 -8.87
C SER A 81 -11.70 0.28 -7.68
N TYR A 82 -12.26 -0.67 -6.95
CA TYR A 82 -13.05 -0.40 -5.75
C TYR A 82 -12.21 0.29 -4.68
N LEU A 83 -11.03 -0.24 -4.39
CA LEU A 83 -10.12 0.32 -3.40
C LEU A 83 -9.66 1.73 -3.80
N LYS A 84 -9.31 1.91 -5.07
CA LYS A 84 -8.91 3.21 -5.61
C LYS A 84 -10.03 4.24 -5.41
N ALA A 85 -11.26 3.88 -5.74
CA ALA A 85 -12.43 4.75 -5.57
C ALA A 85 -12.66 5.07 -4.09
N ALA A 86 -12.55 4.08 -3.21
CA ALA A 86 -12.72 4.27 -1.78
C ALA A 86 -11.67 5.25 -1.22
N TYR A 87 -10.41 5.11 -1.60
CA TYR A 87 -9.35 6.02 -1.15
C TYR A 87 -9.54 7.42 -1.71
N TYR A 88 -10.01 7.53 -2.94
CA TYR A 88 -10.33 8.82 -3.53
C TYR A 88 -11.44 9.52 -2.73
N CYS A 89 -12.47 8.80 -2.34
CA CYS A 89 -13.53 9.32 -1.48
C CYS A 89 -12.98 9.79 -0.14
N MET A 90 -12.08 9.03 0.46
CA MET A 90 -11.46 9.41 1.75
C MET A 90 -10.62 10.68 1.61
N LEU A 91 -9.93 10.86 0.49
CA LEU A 91 -9.19 12.09 0.21
C LEU A 91 -10.13 13.29 0.08
N GLN A 92 -11.26 13.11 -0.60
CA GLN A 92 -12.26 14.16 -0.76
C GLN A 92 -12.88 14.59 0.57
N VAL A 93 -13.21 13.61 1.41
CA VAL A 93 -13.74 13.86 2.76
C VAL A 93 -12.73 14.62 3.61
N GLY A 94 -11.47 14.19 3.58
CA GLY A 94 -10.39 14.86 4.30
C GLY A 94 -10.21 16.31 3.86
N LEU A 95 -10.26 16.57 2.58
CA LEU A 95 -10.16 17.91 2.02
C LEU A 95 -11.36 18.78 2.46
N TYR A 96 -12.56 18.21 2.43
CA TYR A 96 -13.78 18.89 2.86
C TYR A 96 -13.67 19.32 4.33
N PHE A 97 -13.25 18.44 5.21
CA PHE A 97 -13.07 18.76 6.64
C PHE A 97 -12.01 19.83 6.86
N THR A 98 -10.92 19.79 6.11
CA THR A 98 -9.87 20.81 6.17
C THR A 98 -10.40 22.17 5.76
N LEU A 99 -11.14 22.26 4.66
CA LEU A 99 -11.74 23.51 4.18
C LEU A 99 -12.78 24.03 5.17
N SER A 100 -13.59 23.16 5.73
CA SER A 100 -14.64 23.51 6.69
C SER A 100 -14.07 24.17 7.95
N LYS A 101 -12.85 23.83 8.36
CA LYS A 101 -12.15 24.45 9.49
C LYS A 101 -11.79 25.93 9.24
N TYR A 102 -11.57 26.30 7.98
CA TYR A 102 -11.14 27.63 7.60
C TYR A 102 -12.30 28.52 7.13
N LEU A 103 -13.49 27.95 7.03
CA LEU A 103 -14.71 28.68 6.67
C LEU A 103 -15.55 28.95 7.91
#